data_869e232cca14c1064decab44a33eab76
#
_entry.id   869e232cca14c1064decab44a33eab76
#
_cell.length_a   1.000
_cell.length_b   1.000
_cell.length_c   1.000
_cell.angle_alpha   90.00
_cell.angle_beta   90.00
_cell.angle_gamma   90.00
#
_symmetry.space_group_name_H-M   'P 1'
#
loop_
_entity.id
_entity.type
_entity.pdbx_description
1 polymer ?
#
loop_
_entity_poly.entity_id
_entity_poly.type
_entity_poly.pdbx_seq_one_letter_code
_entity_poly.pdbx_strand_id
1 'polypeptide(L)'
;MDILSMQNVSLSFGSTRALDGLSFAVKEGEIFGFLGPSGVGKTTTIKLLTRQLRPDAGKIAVFGAPIARLDSAAYEQIGILSDNSGVYERMSIYENMKLFADLRGLPASRIGEVLEKVGLADAGKRVAKKLSKGMRQRLILAMAVLHRPRLLFLDEPTAALDPATTAAIHRLLREMNDGGTTIFLTTHNMEEADRLCARVAFLNEGRIAETGVPAQLKLKYAKDRVRVLLEDGEALECARNPEAIGALLADLSGRGIASVHSEEPDLEEIFLQVTGRNLV
;
A
#
# COMPACT_ATOMS: atom_id res chain seq x y z
N MET A 1 -9.51 16.54 4.49
CA MET A 1 -8.99 16.68 5.86
C MET A 1 -7.92 15.62 6.05
N ASP A 2 -6.85 15.89 6.85
CA ASP A 2 -5.85 14.84 7.11
C ASP A 2 -6.39 13.93 8.21
N ILE A 3 -6.53 12.64 7.90
CA ILE A 3 -6.97 11.62 8.85
C ILE A 3 -5.82 11.15 9.73
N LEU A 4 -4.59 11.26 9.20
CA LEU A 4 -3.35 10.81 9.81
C LEU A 4 -2.23 11.80 9.47
N SER A 5 -1.38 12.13 10.44
CA SER A 5 -0.17 12.93 10.20
C SER A 5 0.96 12.55 11.15
N MET A 6 2.17 12.62 10.63
CA MET A 6 3.44 12.56 11.36
C MET A 6 4.23 13.84 11.10
N GLN A 7 4.84 14.42 12.14
CA GLN A 7 5.63 15.65 12.03
C GLN A 7 6.95 15.46 12.80
N ASN A 8 8.05 15.45 12.04
CA ASN A 8 9.43 15.28 12.54
C ASN A 8 9.60 14.11 13.50
N VAL A 9 8.97 12.97 13.18
CA VAL A 9 8.96 11.78 14.05
C VAL A 9 10.27 11.02 13.89
N SER A 10 10.93 10.78 15.03
CA SER A 10 12.15 9.98 15.10
C SER A 10 12.00 8.86 16.12
N LEU A 11 12.64 7.72 15.85
CA LEU A 11 12.70 6.57 16.74
C LEU A 11 13.98 5.81 16.55
N SER A 12 14.62 5.44 17.69
CA SER A 12 15.84 4.62 17.70
C SER A 12 15.64 3.35 18.53
N PHE A 13 16.29 2.28 18.14
CA PHE A 13 16.41 1.04 18.90
C PHE A 13 17.89 0.86 19.31
N GLY A 14 18.22 1.19 20.54
CA GLY A 14 19.61 1.26 20.99
C GLY A 14 20.39 2.29 20.17
N SER A 15 21.46 1.88 19.50
CA SER A 15 22.26 2.75 18.61
C SER A 15 21.72 2.89 17.19
N THR A 16 20.71 2.09 16.81
CA THR A 16 20.17 2.08 15.45
C THR A 16 19.00 3.04 15.31
N ARG A 17 19.13 4.06 14.48
CA ARG A 17 18.05 4.99 14.16
C ARG A 17 17.12 4.35 13.11
N ALA A 18 15.91 4.00 13.53
CA ALA A 18 14.93 3.36 12.66
C ALA A 18 14.12 4.37 11.85
N LEU A 19 13.81 5.54 12.43
CA LEU A 19 13.14 6.65 11.76
C LEU A 19 13.84 7.95 12.14
N ASP A 20 13.99 8.86 11.16
CA ASP A 20 14.74 10.09 11.31
C ASP A 20 13.99 11.30 10.73
N GLY A 21 13.28 12.02 11.59
CA GLY A 21 12.55 13.24 11.22
C GLY A 21 11.40 13.01 10.23
N LEU A 22 10.76 11.84 10.28
CA LEU A 22 9.72 11.44 9.34
C LEU A 22 8.51 12.38 9.41
N SER A 23 8.11 12.95 8.26
CA SER A 23 7.00 13.88 8.17
C SER A 23 6.15 13.59 6.94
N PHE A 24 4.85 13.30 7.15
CA PHE A 24 3.86 13.14 6.08
C PHE A 24 2.44 13.25 6.64
N ALA A 25 1.47 13.40 5.75
CA ALA A 25 0.05 13.35 6.09
C ALA A 25 -0.71 12.51 5.06
N VAL A 26 -1.78 11.85 5.50
CA VAL A 26 -2.70 11.06 4.67
C VAL A 26 -4.08 11.69 4.74
N LYS A 27 -4.68 11.92 3.58
CA LYS A 27 -6.02 12.49 3.47
C LYS A 27 -7.08 11.42 3.71
N GLU A 28 -8.23 11.85 4.22
CA GLU A 28 -9.38 10.95 4.35
C GLU A 28 -9.85 10.46 2.98
N GLY A 29 -10.15 9.16 2.87
CA GLY A 29 -10.53 8.50 1.62
C GLY A 29 -9.36 8.22 0.66
N GLU A 30 -8.11 8.38 1.10
CA GLU A 30 -6.92 8.12 0.29
C GLU A 30 -6.42 6.68 0.50
N ILE A 31 -5.97 6.01 -0.57
CA ILE A 31 -5.07 4.87 -0.47
C ILE A 31 -3.64 5.41 -0.57
N PHE A 32 -2.92 5.39 0.54
CA PHE A 32 -1.56 5.90 0.63
C PHE A 32 -0.56 4.75 0.75
N GLY A 33 0.36 4.67 -0.21
CA GLY A 33 1.43 3.67 -0.25
C GLY A 33 2.70 4.16 0.45
N PHE A 34 3.23 3.36 1.39
CA PHE A 34 4.47 3.63 2.08
C PHE A 34 5.50 2.57 1.68
N LEU A 35 6.39 2.91 0.76
CA LEU A 35 7.15 1.98 -0.06
C LEU A 35 8.63 1.96 0.33
N GLY A 36 9.28 0.81 0.17
CA GLY A 36 10.71 0.67 0.38
C GLY A 36 11.13 -0.77 0.70
N PRO A 37 12.42 -1.07 0.74
CA PRO A 37 12.94 -2.40 1.02
C PRO A 37 12.65 -2.85 2.46
N SER A 38 12.94 -4.10 2.75
CA SER A 38 12.82 -4.63 4.12
C SER A 38 13.77 -3.91 5.08
N GLY A 39 13.31 -3.66 6.31
CA GLY A 39 14.13 -3.08 7.37
C GLY A 39 14.25 -1.54 7.37
N VAL A 40 13.70 -0.81 6.39
CA VAL A 40 13.80 0.67 6.32
C VAL A 40 12.89 1.43 7.28
N GLY A 41 12.04 0.75 8.06
CA GLY A 41 11.15 1.38 9.04
C GLY A 41 9.65 1.34 8.72
N LYS A 42 9.19 0.64 7.66
CA LYS A 42 7.76 0.56 7.28
C LYS A 42 6.89 0.01 8.42
N THR A 43 7.18 -1.19 8.92
CA THR A 43 6.47 -1.80 10.06
C THR A 43 6.61 -0.97 11.34
N THR A 44 7.77 -0.35 11.56
CA THR A 44 8.00 0.56 12.70
C THR A 44 7.06 1.77 12.63
N THR A 45 6.84 2.31 11.44
CA THR A 45 5.90 3.41 11.23
C THR A 45 4.47 2.99 11.58
N ILE A 46 3.99 1.82 11.12
CA ILE A 46 2.67 1.30 11.51
C ILE A 46 2.57 1.12 13.03
N LYS A 47 3.61 0.58 13.68
CA LYS A 47 3.61 0.42 15.15
C LYS A 47 3.51 1.74 15.91
N LEU A 48 4.10 2.80 15.39
CA LEU A 48 3.94 4.15 15.95
C LEU A 48 2.53 4.68 15.71
N LEU A 49 1.98 4.53 14.50
CA LEU A 49 0.64 4.97 14.11
C LEU A 49 -0.49 4.21 14.81
N THR A 50 -0.19 3.03 15.35
CA THR A 50 -1.11 2.19 16.14
C THR A 50 -0.80 2.22 17.63
N ARG A 51 0.12 3.12 18.07
CA ARG A 51 0.53 3.30 19.47
C ARG A 51 1.13 2.04 20.13
N GLN A 52 1.62 1.09 19.34
CA GLN A 52 2.40 -0.05 19.85
C GLN A 52 3.82 0.37 20.26
N LEU A 53 4.33 1.46 19.66
CA LEU A 53 5.58 2.12 20.01
C LEU A 53 5.33 3.59 20.34
N ARG A 54 6.30 4.21 21.03
CA ARG A 54 6.33 5.66 21.28
C ARG A 54 7.50 6.26 20.54
N PRO A 55 7.34 7.42 19.88
CA PRO A 55 8.45 8.10 19.23
C PRO A 55 9.38 8.73 20.27
N ASP A 56 10.67 8.85 19.93
CA ASP A 56 11.64 9.60 20.72
C ASP A 56 11.41 11.12 20.58
N ALA A 57 10.99 11.55 19.37
CA ALA A 57 10.69 12.94 19.06
C ALA A 57 9.58 13.04 18.00
N GLY A 58 9.02 14.24 17.87
CA GLY A 58 8.00 14.56 16.88
C GLY A 58 6.56 14.39 17.40
N LYS A 59 5.60 14.54 16.47
CA LYS A 59 4.17 14.50 16.79
C LYS A 59 3.46 13.57 15.82
N ILE A 60 2.50 12.80 16.34
CA ILE A 60 1.64 11.90 15.57
C ILE A 60 0.20 12.26 15.91
N ALA A 61 -0.64 12.44 14.90
CA ALA A 61 -2.06 12.63 15.05
C ALA A 61 -2.84 11.64 14.17
N VAL A 62 -3.95 11.12 14.68
CA VAL A 62 -4.89 10.25 13.97
C VAL A 62 -6.30 10.77 14.27
N PHE A 63 -7.18 10.81 13.27
CA PHE A 63 -8.51 11.42 13.36
C PHE A 63 -8.48 12.87 13.87
N GLY A 64 -7.42 13.64 13.55
CA GLY A 64 -7.24 15.02 14.01
C GLY A 64 -6.82 15.17 15.48
N ALA A 65 -6.67 14.08 16.23
CA ALA A 65 -6.25 14.09 17.63
C ALA A 65 -4.83 13.55 17.82
N PRO A 66 -4.04 14.08 18.76
CA PRO A 66 -2.77 13.48 19.13
C PRO A 66 -2.95 12.00 19.48
N ILE A 67 -2.09 11.12 18.96
CA ILE A 67 -2.22 9.67 19.13
C ILE A 67 -2.24 9.24 20.61
N ALA A 68 -1.58 10.00 21.48
CA ALA A 68 -1.58 9.72 22.91
C ALA A 68 -2.96 9.94 23.57
N ARG A 69 -3.87 10.67 22.92
CA ARG A 69 -5.21 11.00 23.42
C ARG A 69 -6.33 10.19 22.73
N LEU A 70 -5.99 9.25 21.85
CA LEU A 70 -7.00 8.40 21.24
C LEU A 70 -7.66 7.52 22.32
N ASP A 71 -8.97 7.52 22.31
CA ASP A 71 -9.81 6.67 23.15
C ASP A 71 -10.16 5.32 22.48
N SER A 72 -10.87 4.46 23.18
CA SER A 72 -11.31 3.16 22.66
C SER A 72 -12.21 3.31 21.44
N ALA A 73 -13.07 4.33 21.41
CA ALA A 73 -13.98 4.56 20.27
C ALA A 73 -13.23 4.90 18.98
N ALA A 74 -12.09 5.61 19.09
CA ALA A 74 -11.21 5.85 17.95
C ALA A 74 -10.56 4.55 17.45
N TYR A 75 -10.10 3.68 18.39
CA TYR A 75 -9.51 2.38 17.99
C TYR A 75 -10.52 1.42 17.38
N GLU A 76 -11.80 1.51 17.72
CA GLU A 76 -12.87 0.74 17.08
C GLU A 76 -13.04 1.07 15.59
N GLN A 77 -12.62 2.26 15.16
CA GLN A 77 -12.66 2.69 13.76
C GLN A 77 -11.39 2.30 12.97
N ILE A 78 -10.44 1.60 13.60
CA ILE A 78 -9.17 1.21 12.99
C ILE A 78 -9.15 -0.29 12.74
N GLY A 79 -8.77 -0.67 11.51
CA GLY A 79 -8.39 -2.04 11.15
C GLY A 79 -6.87 -2.16 11.01
N ILE A 80 -6.30 -3.28 11.45
CA ILE A 80 -4.85 -3.47 11.41
C ILE A 80 -4.54 -4.88 10.89
N LEU A 81 -3.74 -4.95 9.85
CA LEU A 81 -3.03 -6.15 9.40
C LEU A 81 -1.55 -5.87 9.54
N SER A 82 -0.87 -6.57 10.43
CA SER A 82 0.57 -6.46 10.66
C SER A 82 1.18 -7.83 10.98
N ASP A 83 2.50 -7.93 10.97
CA ASP A 83 3.24 -9.15 11.33
C ASP A 83 2.86 -9.72 12.68
N ASN A 84 2.46 -8.85 13.62
CA ASN A 84 2.02 -9.24 14.96
C ASN A 84 0.53 -9.59 15.05
N SER A 85 -0.21 -9.48 13.95
CA SER A 85 -1.63 -9.86 13.92
C SER A 85 -1.75 -11.37 14.03
N GLY A 86 -2.25 -11.81 15.18
CA GLY A 86 -2.38 -13.22 15.49
C GLY A 86 -3.76 -13.78 15.13
N VAL A 87 -3.79 -15.10 14.95
CA VAL A 87 -5.03 -15.88 14.89
C VAL A 87 -5.03 -16.86 16.06
N TYR A 88 -6.19 -17.20 16.58
CA TYR A 88 -6.32 -18.27 17.55
C TYR A 88 -6.15 -19.61 16.84
N GLU A 89 -4.96 -20.18 16.93
CA GLU A 89 -4.53 -21.33 16.13
C GLU A 89 -5.37 -22.59 16.31
N ARG A 90 -5.99 -22.77 17.49
CA ARG A 90 -6.85 -23.91 17.81
C ARG A 90 -8.30 -23.72 17.35
N MET A 91 -8.68 -22.52 16.98
CA MET A 91 -9.99 -22.18 16.43
C MET A 91 -10.02 -22.33 14.91
N SER A 92 -11.19 -22.62 14.36
CA SER A 92 -11.44 -22.56 12.92
C SER A 92 -11.40 -21.12 12.39
N ILE A 93 -11.37 -20.95 11.07
CA ILE A 93 -11.51 -19.66 10.41
C ILE A 93 -12.78 -18.96 10.90
N TYR A 94 -13.92 -19.66 10.86
CA TYR A 94 -15.23 -19.11 11.27
C TYR A 94 -15.23 -18.70 12.75
N GLU A 95 -14.70 -19.51 13.65
CA GLU A 95 -14.61 -19.20 15.09
C GLU A 95 -13.72 -17.99 15.36
N ASN A 96 -12.58 -17.85 14.66
CA ASN A 96 -11.77 -16.64 14.73
C ASN A 96 -12.60 -15.40 14.33
N MET A 97 -13.27 -15.45 13.18
CA MET A 97 -14.10 -14.35 12.69
C MET A 97 -15.26 -14.05 13.66
N LYS A 98 -15.90 -15.10 14.19
CA LYS A 98 -17.02 -14.97 15.13
C LYS A 98 -16.61 -14.28 16.41
N LEU A 99 -15.45 -14.63 16.99
CA LEU A 99 -14.93 -13.97 18.18
C LEU A 99 -14.79 -12.46 17.96
N PHE A 100 -14.21 -12.03 16.83
CA PHE A 100 -14.06 -10.61 16.51
C PHE A 100 -15.39 -9.93 16.19
N ALA A 101 -16.35 -10.65 15.57
CA ALA A 101 -17.68 -10.14 15.33
C ALA A 101 -18.44 -9.91 16.66
N ASP A 102 -18.41 -10.89 17.56
CA ASP A 102 -19.08 -10.83 18.86
C ASP A 102 -18.54 -9.67 19.73
N LEU A 103 -17.20 -9.51 19.77
CA LEU A 103 -16.55 -8.42 20.49
C LEU A 103 -16.95 -7.01 19.98
N ARG A 104 -17.40 -6.91 18.74
CA ARG A 104 -17.79 -5.65 18.08
C ARG A 104 -19.31 -5.55 17.85
N GLY A 105 -20.09 -6.49 18.37
CA GLY A 105 -21.56 -6.51 18.20
C GLY A 105 -22.03 -6.65 16.75
N LEU A 106 -21.24 -7.29 15.88
CA LEU A 106 -21.53 -7.44 14.46
C LEU A 106 -22.39 -8.67 14.19
N PRO A 107 -23.32 -8.61 13.22
CA PRO A 107 -24.15 -9.76 12.86
C PRO A 107 -23.31 -10.87 12.19
N ALA A 108 -23.71 -12.13 12.42
CA ALA A 108 -23.00 -13.30 11.85
C ALA A 108 -23.01 -13.32 10.31
N SER A 109 -24.01 -12.71 9.65
CA SER A 109 -24.05 -12.56 8.20
C SER A 109 -22.82 -11.85 7.64
N ARG A 110 -22.27 -10.89 8.39
CA ARG A 110 -21.08 -10.14 8.00
C ARG A 110 -19.85 -11.03 7.86
N ILE A 111 -19.77 -12.11 8.62
CA ILE A 111 -18.65 -13.08 8.54
C ILE A 111 -18.67 -13.76 7.15
N GLY A 112 -19.82 -14.24 6.71
CA GLY A 112 -19.96 -14.88 5.40
C GLY A 112 -19.55 -13.95 4.26
N GLU A 113 -20.06 -12.72 4.25
CA GLU A 113 -19.74 -11.70 3.24
C GLU A 113 -18.21 -11.46 3.12
N VAL A 114 -17.52 -11.32 4.27
CA VAL A 114 -16.09 -11.04 4.26
C VAL A 114 -15.27 -12.27 3.86
N LEU A 115 -15.65 -13.47 4.35
CA LEU A 115 -14.98 -14.72 3.98
C LEU A 115 -15.08 -15.00 2.48
N GLU A 116 -16.22 -14.70 1.86
CA GLU A 116 -16.40 -14.79 0.41
C GLU A 116 -15.42 -13.86 -0.33
N LYS A 117 -15.36 -12.58 0.07
CA LYS A 117 -14.48 -11.57 -0.55
C LYS A 117 -13.01 -11.91 -0.46
N VAL A 118 -12.56 -12.56 0.60
CA VAL A 118 -11.16 -13.00 0.76
C VAL A 118 -10.91 -14.43 0.25
N GLY A 119 -11.92 -15.09 -0.35
CA GLY A 119 -11.81 -16.43 -0.90
C GLY A 119 -11.57 -17.52 0.16
N LEU A 120 -12.23 -17.41 1.32
CA LEU A 120 -12.14 -18.38 2.43
C LEU A 120 -13.51 -18.98 2.82
N ALA A 121 -14.58 -18.72 2.06
CA ALA A 121 -15.93 -19.18 2.38
C ALA A 121 -16.00 -20.70 2.58
N ASP A 122 -15.45 -21.48 1.65
CA ASP A 122 -15.45 -22.96 1.68
C ASP A 122 -14.53 -23.55 2.76
N ALA A 123 -13.62 -22.72 3.31
CA ALA A 123 -12.64 -23.15 4.31
C ALA A 123 -13.06 -22.78 5.75
N GLY A 124 -14.24 -22.25 5.98
CA GLY A 124 -14.69 -21.70 7.26
C GLY A 124 -14.50 -22.64 8.46
N LYS A 125 -14.67 -23.95 8.28
CA LYS A 125 -14.48 -24.98 9.32
C LYS A 125 -13.01 -25.40 9.55
N ARG A 126 -12.09 -24.93 8.71
CA ARG A 126 -10.66 -25.31 8.79
C ARG A 126 -9.99 -24.64 9.99
N VAL A 127 -9.28 -25.43 10.79
CA VAL A 127 -8.56 -24.94 11.97
C VAL A 127 -7.36 -24.07 11.55
N ALA A 128 -7.19 -22.91 12.18
CA ALA A 128 -6.19 -21.90 11.79
C ALA A 128 -4.75 -22.42 11.78
N LYS A 129 -4.39 -23.36 12.69
CA LYS A 129 -3.07 -24.00 12.72
C LYS A 129 -2.73 -24.78 11.43
N LYS A 130 -3.76 -25.21 10.66
CA LYS A 130 -3.60 -26.00 9.42
C LYS A 130 -3.66 -25.13 8.15
N LEU A 131 -3.70 -23.82 8.27
CA LEU A 131 -3.76 -22.91 7.13
C LEU A 131 -2.39 -22.76 6.47
N SER A 132 -2.38 -22.62 5.15
CA SER A 132 -1.20 -22.13 4.44
C SER A 132 -0.90 -20.67 4.83
N LYS A 133 0.31 -20.19 4.56
CA LYS A 133 0.71 -18.80 4.82
C LYS A 133 -0.28 -17.82 4.15
N GLY A 134 -0.64 -18.03 2.88
CA GLY A 134 -1.60 -17.19 2.19
C GLY A 134 -3.02 -17.26 2.75
N MET A 135 -3.52 -18.44 3.19
CA MET A 135 -4.81 -18.54 3.86
C MET A 135 -4.81 -17.80 5.21
N ARG A 136 -3.72 -17.91 5.97
CA ARG A 136 -3.55 -17.19 7.25
C ARG A 136 -3.56 -15.68 7.03
N GLN A 137 -2.84 -15.19 6.01
CA GLN A 137 -2.82 -13.77 5.64
C GLN A 137 -4.22 -13.26 5.30
N ARG A 138 -4.98 -14.03 4.49
CA ARG A 138 -6.36 -13.68 4.14
C ARG A 138 -7.31 -13.69 5.35
N LEU A 139 -7.12 -14.60 6.30
CA LEU A 139 -7.91 -14.60 7.55
C LEU A 139 -7.61 -13.37 8.40
N ILE A 140 -6.34 -12.97 8.55
CA ILE A 140 -5.96 -11.78 9.29
C ILE A 140 -6.56 -10.53 8.61
N LEU A 141 -6.47 -10.44 7.28
CA LEU A 141 -7.11 -9.37 6.53
C LEU A 141 -8.63 -9.35 6.76
N ALA A 142 -9.29 -10.52 6.69
CA ALA A 142 -10.71 -10.63 6.94
C ALA A 142 -11.12 -10.09 8.32
N MET A 143 -10.35 -10.40 9.35
CA MET A 143 -10.58 -9.88 10.70
C MET A 143 -10.37 -8.35 10.76
N ALA A 144 -9.33 -7.83 10.08
CA ALA A 144 -9.04 -6.40 10.06
C ALA A 144 -10.13 -5.56 9.37
N VAL A 145 -10.82 -6.13 8.37
CA VAL A 145 -11.85 -5.42 7.59
C VAL A 145 -13.29 -5.72 8.02
N LEU A 146 -13.48 -6.65 8.96
CA LEU A 146 -14.80 -7.17 9.36
C LEU A 146 -15.78 -6.06 9.78
N HIS A 147 -15.30 -5.09 10.52
CA HIS A 147 -16.06 -3.99 11.11
C HIS A 147 -16.15 -2.74 10.22
N ARG A 148 -15.71 -2.80 8.95
CA ARG A 148 -15.67 -1.65 8.03
C ARG A 148 -14.94 -0.45 8.63
N PRO A 149 -13.62 -0.56 8.92
CA PRO A 149 -12.87 0.50 9.56
C PRO A 149 -12.87 1.78 8.72
N ARG A 150 -12.84 2.93 9.36
CA ARG A 150 -12.62 4.22 8.71
C ARG A 150 -11.16 4.42 8.29
N LEU A 151 -10.22 3.81 9.05
CA LEU A 151 -8.78 3.80 8.77
C LEU A 151 -8.25 2.36 8.84
N LEU A 152 -7.60 1.90 7.78
CA LEU A 152 -7.06 0.56 7.67
C LEU A 152 -5.54 0.62 7.47
N PHE A 153 -4.79 0.00 8.37
CA PHE A 153 -3.34 -0.19 8.26
C PHE A 153 -3.05 -1.59 7.74
N LEU A 154 -2.27 -1.67 6.67
CA LEU A 154 -1.91 -2.92 6.00
C LEU A 154 -0.39 -3.01 5.86
N ASP A 155 0.23 -3.96 6.54
CA ASP A 155 1.65 -4.27 6.39
C ASP A 155 1.82 -5.47 5.46
N GLU A 156 2.32 -5.22 4.24
CA GLU A 156 2.56 -6.23 3.20
C GLU A 156 1.33 -7.14 2.95
N PRO A 157 0.13 -6.60 2.62
CA PRO A 157 -1.13 -7.36 2.64
C PRO A 157 -1.20 -8.51 1.64
N THR A 158 -0.45 -8.44 0.55
CA THR A 158 -0.46 -9.45 -0.53
C THR A 158 0.80 -10.33 -0.54
N ALA A 159 1.70 -10.14 0.44
CA ALA A 159 2.90 -10.96 0.53
C ALA A 159 2.56 -12.46 0.60
N ALA A 160 3.20 -13.27 -0.26
CA ALA A 160 3.00 -14.71 -0.37
C ALA A 160 1.60 -15.15 -0.87
N LEU A 161 0.86 -14.27 -1.55
CA LEU A 161 -0.36 -14.60 -2.28
C LEU A 161 -0.07 -14.87 -3.75
N ASP A 162 -0.88 -15.72 -4.36
CA ASP A 162 -0.86 -15.92 -5.81
C ASP A 162 -1.50 -14.73 -6.54
N PRO A 163 -1.24 -14.54 -7.86
CA PRO A 163 -1.73 -13.38 -8.60
C PRO A 163 -3.25 -13.24 -8.61
N ALA A 164 -4.00 -14.36 -8.68
CA ALA A 164 -5.46 -14.32 -8.72
C ALA A 164 -6.03 -13.87 -7.35
N THR A 165 -5.48 -14.39 -6.26
CA THR A 165 -5.82 -13.97 -4.90
C THR A 165 -5.44 -12.50 -4.67
N THR A 166 -4.24 -12.08 -5.10
CA THR A 166 -3.80 -10.68 -5.03
C THR A 166 -4.81 -9.76 -5.73
N ALA A 167 -5.23 -10.10 -6.96
CA ALA A 167 -6.22 -9.31 -7.68
C ALA A 167 -7.59 -9.22 -6.96
N ALA A 168 -8.01 -10.30 -6.27
CA ALA A 168 -9.22 -10.29 -5.47
C ALA A 168 -9.10 -9.37 -4.25
N ILE A 169 -7.96 -9.40 -3.56
CA ILE A 169 -7.67 -8.49 -2.44
C ILE A 169 -7.63 -7.03 -2.91
N HIS A 170 -7.00 -6.74 -4.05
CA HIS A 170 -6.99 -5.39 -4.61
C HIS A 170 -8.40 -4.86 -4.89
N ARG A 171 -9.31 -5.71 -5.42
CA ARG A 171 -10.71 -5.33 -5.60
C ARG A 171 -11.39 -5.02 -4.27
N LEU A 172 -11.22 -5.87 -3.25
CA LEU A 172 -11.74 -5.64 -1.91
C LEU A 172 -11.26 -4.30 -1.34
N LEU A 173 -9.96 -4.00 -1.45
CA LEU A 173 -9.39 -2.75 -0.94
C LEU A 173 -9.94 -1.51 -1.66
N ARG A 174 -10.13 -1.60 -2.99
CA ARG A 174 -10.77 -0.52 -3.77
C ARG A 174 -12.24 -0.34 -3.36
N GLU A 175 -13.02 -1.40 -3.28
CA GLU A 175 -14.42 -1.35 -2.82
C GLU A 175 -14.54 -0.71 -1.43
N MET A 176 -13.62 -1.01 -0.51
CA MET A 176 -13.60 -0.40 0.81
C MET A 176 -13.25 1.08 0.74
N ASN A 177 -12.30 1.44 -0.09
CA ASN A 177 -11.90 2.83 -0.29
C ASN A 177 -13.01 3.66 -0.94
N ASP A 178 -13.68 3.12 -1.96
CA ASP A 178 -14.88 3.72 -2.58
C ASP A 178 -16.01 3.89 -1.56
N GLY A 179 -16.08 3.00 -0.57
CA GLY A 179 -16.97 3.09 0.59
C GLY A 179 -16.51 4.05 1.70
N GLY A 180 -15.43 4.79 1.49
CA GLY A 180 -14.91 5.83 2.40
C GLY A 180 -13.81 5.38 3.36
N THR A 181 -13.35 4.12 3.32
CA THR A 181 -12.21 3.67 4.13
C THR A 181 -10.91 4.32 3.62
N THR A 182 -10.16 4.96 4.51
CA THR A 182 -8.78 5.39 4.23
C THR A 182 -7.84 4.22 4.45
N ILE A 183 -6.89 4.00 3.55
CA ILE A 183 -5.95 2.87 3.62
C ILE A 183 -4.52 3.38 3.65
N PHE A 184 -3.78 3.00 4.68
CA PHE A 184 -2.34 3.15 4.78
C PHE A 184 -1.70 1.78 4.53
N LEU A 185 -1.04 1.65 3.39
CA LEU A 185 -0.47 0.39 2.89
C LEU A 185 1.05 0.47 2.89
N THR A 186 1.72 -0.51 3.50
CA THR A 186 3.16 -0.70 3.29
C THR A 186 3.40 -1.85 2.34
N THR A 187 4.33 -1.68 1.43
CA THR A 187 4.76 -2.76 0.53
C THR A 187 6.16 -2.48 -0.05
N HIS A 188 6.83 -3.53 -0.47
CA HIS A 188 8.02 -3.45 -1.33
C HIS A 188 7.65 -3.74 -2.80
N ASN A 189 6.41 -4.13 -3.08
CA ASN A 189 5.92 -4.38 -4.44
C ASN A 189 5.46 -3.07 -5.09
N MET A 190 6.28 -2.54 -5.98
CA MET A 190 6.03 -1.27 -6.65
C MET A 190 4.84 -1.34 -7.63
N GLU A 191 4.61 -2.49 -8.26
CA GLU A 191 3.47 -2.71 -9.15
C GLU A 191 2.14 -2.69 -8.37
N GLU A 192 2.11 -3.28 -7.17
CA GLU A 192 0.95 -3.19 -6.27
C GLU A 192 0.62 -1.74 -5.92
N ALA A 193 1.66 -0.99 -5.53
CA ALA A 193 1.50 0.41 -5.16
C ALA A 193 1.03 1.29 -6.33
N ASP A 194 1.60 1.07 -7.51
CA ASP A 194 1.21 1.78 -8.73
C ASP A 194 -0.25 1.55 -9.11
N ARG A 195 -0.73 0.32 -8.89
CA ARG A 195 -2.12 -0.06 -9.19
C ARG A 195 -3.13 0.43 -8.16
N LEU A 196 -2.75 0.50 -6.88
CA LEU A 196 -3.69 0.75 -5.79
C LEU A 196 -3.64 2.16 -5.25
N CYS A 197 -2.44 2.75 -5.14
CA CYS A 197 -2.25 3.94 -4.32
C CYS A 197 -2.56 5.21 -5.10
N ALA A 198 -3.34 6.09 -4.49
CA ALA A 198 -3.55 7.46 -5.00
C ALA A 198 -2.27 8.31 -4.87
N ARG A 199 -1.48 8.04 -3.82
CA ARG A 199 -0.19 8.70 -3.57
C ARG A 199 0.74 7.72 -2.86
N VAL A 200 2.04 7.86 -3.12
CA VAL A 200 3.09 7.03 -2.53
C VAL A 200 4.16 7.89 -1.86
N ALA A 201 4.85 7.30 -0.89
CA ALA A 201 6.08 7.83 -0.32
C ALA A 201 7.15 6.72 -0.31
N PHE A 202 8.33 7.03 -0.81
CA PHE A 202 9.49 6.14 -0.80
C PHE A 202 10.28 6.35 0.50
N LEU A 203 10.33 5.31 1.31
CA LEU A 203 11.10 5.28 2.54
C LEU A 203 12.50 4.71 2.29
N ASN A 204 13.51 5.44 2.64
CA ASN A 204 14.90 5.02 2.64
C ASN A 204 15.60 5.50 3.91
N GLU A 205 16.31 4.59 4.62
CA GLU A 205 17.06 4.92 5.85
C GLU A 205 16.27 5.72 6.89
N GLY A 206 14.99 5.36 7.09
CA GLY A 206 14.11 6.02 8.07
C GLY A 206 13.62 7.41 7.66
N ARG A 207 13.86 7.85 6.41
CA ARG A 207 13.42 9.15 5.85
C ARG A 207 12.60 8.95 4.59
N ILE A 208 11.71 9.88 4.29
CA ILE A 208 11.05 9.93 2.99
C ILE A 208 12.04 10.53 1.98
N ALA A 209 12.38 9.75 0.96
CA ALA A 209 13.25 10.17 -0.13
C ALA A 209 12.46 10.93 -1.22
N GLU A 210 11.24 10.48 -1.52
CA GLU A 210 10.34 11.11 -2.49
C GLU A 210 8.88 10.79 -2.15
N THR A 211 7.94 11.65 -2.55
CA THR A 211 6.50 11.43 -2.40
C THR A 211 5.73 12.06 -3.55
N GLY A 212 4.67 11.40 -3.99
CA GLY A 212 3.83 11.95 -5.06
C GLY A 212 2.76 10.98 -5.53
N VAL A 213 1.96 11.43 -6.49
CA VAL A 213 1.03 10.60 -7.25
C VAL A 213 1.85 9.74 -8.22
N PRO A 214 1.64 8.40 -8.30
CA PRO A 214 2.44 7.52 -9.14
C PRO A 214 2.61 8.02 -10.59
N ALA A 215 1.52 8.40 -11.26
CA ALA A 215 1.57 8.91 -12.62
C ALA A 215 2.40 10.21 -12.74
N GLN A 216 2.32 11.12 -11.74
CA GLN A 216 3.11 12.35 -11.75
C GLN A 216 4.60 12.08 -11.48
N LEU A 217 4.92 11.12 -10.63
CA LEU A 217 6.30 10.69 -10.40
C LEU A 217 6.89 10.10 -11.67
N LYS A 218 6.18 9.22 -12.38
CA LYS A 218 6.62 8.68 -13.67
C LYS A 218 6.93 9.78 -14.68
N LEU A 219 6.06 10.77 -14.80
CA LEU A 219 6.28 11.93 -15.68
C LEU A 219 7.47 12.79 -15.24
N LYS A 220 7.64 13.02 -13.92
CA LYS A 220 8.74 13.81 -13.34
C LYS A 220 10.11 13.20 -13.64
N TYR A 221 10.20 11.86 -13.58
CA TYR A 221 11.42 11.10 -13.79
C TYR A 221 11.53 10.49 -15.19
N ALA A 222 10.56 10.77 -16.08
CA ALA A 222 10.60 10.30 -17.46
C ALA A 222 11.83 10.86 -18.19
N LYS A 223 12.41 10.03 -19.04
CA LYS A 223 13.47 10.48 -19.96
C LYS A 223 12.89 11.46 -20.98
N ASP A 224 13.70 12.40 -21.41
CA ASP A 224 13.31 13.37 -22.44
C ASP A 224 13.34 12.75 -23.85
N ARG A 225 12.66 11.61 -24.01
CA ARG A 225 12.58 10.84 -25.25
C ARG A 225 11.18 10.30 -25.49
N VAL A 226 10.84 10.22 -26.77
CA VAL A 226 9.67 9.50 -27.28
C VAL A 226 10.18 8.41 -28.22
N ARG A 227 9.68 7.21 -28.03
CA ARG A 227 9.96 6.06 -28.90
C ARG A 227 8.74 5.77 -29.74
N VAL A 228 8.95 5.70 -31.06
CA VAL A 228 7.95 5.32 -32.03
C VAL A 228 8.31 3.94 -32.57
N LEU A 229 7.39 2.98 -32.41
CA LEU A 229 7.52 1.65 -32.99
C LEU A 229 6.68 1.61 -34.28
N LEU A 230 7.29 1.22 -35.39
CA LEU A 230 6.61 1.07 -36.66
C LEU A 230 6.07 -0.35 -36.82
N GLU A 231 5.11 -0.53 -37.75
CA GLU A 231 4.50 -1.85 -38.05
C GLU A 231 5.49 -2.85 -38.60
N ASP A 232 6.56 -2.41 -39.25
CA ASP A 232 7.65 -3.24 -39.73
C ASP A 232 8.66 -3.68 -38.68
N GLY A 233 8.46 -3.23 -37.42
CA GLY A 233 9.29 -3.56 -36.24
C GLY A 233 10.45 -2.60 -36.01
N GLU A 234 10.67 -1.60 -36.87
CA GLU A 234 11.69 -0.57 -36.64
C GLU A 234 11.28 0.34 -35.44
N ALA A 235 12.23 0.68 -34.59
CA ALA A 235 12.03 1.60 -33.46
C ALA A 235 12.86 2.87 -33.72
N LEU A 236 12.18 4.01 -33.64
CA LEU A 236 12.78 5.33 -33.81
C LEU A 236 12.63 6.11 -32.49
N GLU A 237 13.58 6.96 -32.18
CA GLU A 237 13.57 7.80 -30.97
C GLU A 237 13.77 9.27 -31.34
N CYS A 238 13.07 10.15 -30.66
CA CYS A 238 13.29 11.60 -30.74
C CYS A 238 13.18 12.25 -29.36
N ALA A 239 13.61 13.51 -29.24
CA ALA A 239 13.40 14.28 -28.02
C ALA A 239 11.90 14.52 -27.77
N ARG A 240 11.49 14.54 -26.50
CA ARG A 240 10.09 14.75 -26.05
C ARG A 240 9.72 16.25 -26.11
N ASN A 241 9.83 16.85 -27.28
CA ASN A 241 9.37 18.20 -27.55
C ASN A 241 8.57 18.26 -28.84
N PRO A 242 7.68 19.26 -29.02
CA PRO A 242 6.80 19.34 -30.18
C PRO A 242 7.52 19.39 -31.54
N GLU A 243 8.70 20.04 -31.61
CA GLU A 243 9.48 20.17 -32.85
C GLU A 243 10.05 18.82 -33.30
N ALA A 244 10.71 18.09 -32.38
CA ALA A 244 11.31 16.80 -32.71
C ALA A 244 10.25 15.73 -33.02
N ILE A 245 9.13 15.73 -32.30
CA ILE A 245 8.00 14.83 -32.55
C ILE A 245 7.38 15.17 -33.91
N GLY A 246 7.13 16.46 -34.20
CA GLY A 246 6.61 16.88 -35.51
C GLY A 246 7.51 16.53 -36.68
N ALA A 247 8.83 16.72 -36.54
CA ALA A 247 9.81 16.35 -37.56
C ALA A 247 9.81 14.82 -37.81
N LEU A 248 9.82 14.02 -36.72
CA LEU A 248 9.78 12.55 -36.84
C LEU A 248 8.49 12.08 -37.50
N LEU A 249 7.33 12.60 -37.10
CA LEU A 249 6.05 12.23 -37.74
C LEU A 249 5.94 12.63 -39.19
N ALA A 250 6.55 13.75 -39.61
CA ALA A 250 6.61 14.17 -41.00
C ALA A 250 7.48 13.22 -41.84
N ASP A 251 8.60 12.75 -41.31
CA ASP A 251 9.50 11.79 -41.97
C ASP A 251 8.86 10.40 -42.11
N LEU A 252 7.91 10.08 -41.23
CA LEU A 252 7.17 8.82 -41.24
C LEU A 252 5.94 8.82 -42.15
N SER A 253 5.76 9.85 -43.01
CA SER A 253 4.61 9.93 -43.92
C SER A 253 4.56 8.71 -44.87
N GLY A 254 3.48 7.90 -44.68
CA GLY A 254 3.28 6.65 -45.45
C GLY A 254 3.77 5.37 -44.79
N ARG A 255 4.40 5.43 -43.61
CA ARG A 255 4.76 4.24 -42.80
C ARG A 255 3.73 4.02 -41.69
N GLY A 256 3.32 2.78 -41.48
CA GLY A 256 2.40 2.41 -40.38
C GLY A 256 3.06 2.54 -39.02
N ILE A 257 2.42 3.27 -38.08
CA ILE A 257 2.89 3.41 -36.69
C ILE A 257 2.14 2.40 -35.83
N ALA A 258 2.86 1.46 -35.25
CA ALA A 258 2.31 0.47 -34.29
C ALA A 258 2.07 1.08 -32.91
N SER A 259 2.99 1.89 -32.39
CA SER A 259 2.82 2.57 -31.10
C SER A 259 3.75 3.78 -30.93
N VAL A 260 3.33 4.71 -30.05
CA VAL A 260 4.12 5.87 -29.62
C VAL A 260 4.14 5.89 -28.11
N HIS A 261 5.30 5.85 -27.49
CA HIS A 261 5.47 5.83 -26.05
C HIS A 261 6.50 6.86 -25.60
N SER A 262 6.21 7.57 -24.53
CA SER A 262 7.25 8.22 -23.73
C SER A 262 7.99 7.14 -22.92
N GLU A 263 9.31 7.29 -22.74
CA GLU A 263 10.06 6.42 -21.82
C GLU A 263 9.83 6.87 -20.38
N GLU A 264 8.72 6.38 -19.81
CA GLU A 264 8.39 6.63 -18.42
C GLU A 264 8.92 5.48 -17.57
N PRO A 265 9.72 5.78 -16.52
CA PRO A 265 10.20 4.77 -15.59
C PRO A 265 9.04 4.22 -14.77
N ASP A 266 9.14 2.97 -14.34
CA ASP A 266 8.26 2.44 -13.31
C ASP A 266 8.65 2.96 -11.90
N LEU A 267 7.85 2.63 -10.88
CA LEU A 267 8.13 3.10 -9.52
C LEU A 267 9.40 2.47 -8.93
N GLU A 268 9.82 1.30 -9.40
CA GLU A 268 11.05 0.63 -8.98
C GLU A 268 12.28 1.37 -9.51
N GLU A 269 12.28 1.73 -10.79
CA GLU A 269 13.33 2.52 -11.41
C GLU A 269 13.44 3.91 -10.76
N ILE A 270 12.28 4.56 -10.45
CA ILE A 270 12.28 5.83 -9.73
C ILE A 270 12.87 5.67 -8.33
N PHE A 271 12.48 4.62 -7.61
CA PHE A 271 13.04 4.33 -6.28
C PHE A 271 14.55 4.18 -6.35
N LEU A 272 15.07 3.38 -7.29
CA LEU A 272 16.50 3.20 -7.50
C LEU A 272 17.21 4.53 -7.82
N GLN A 273 16.62 5.35 -8.69
CA GLN A 273 17.20 6.65 -9.08
C GLN A 273 17.29 7.62 -7.90
N VAL A 274 16.26 7.66 -7.03
CA VAL A 274 16.17 8.59 -5.90
C VAL A 274 17.01 8.15 -4.71
N THR A 275 17.16 6.84 -4.50
CA THR A 275 17.81 6.28 -3.30
C THR A 275 19.19 5.70 -3.57
N GLY A 276 19.52 5.39 -4.82
CA GLY A 276 20.74 4.66 -5.21
C GLY A 276 20.77 3.21 -4.75
N ARG A 277 19.62 2.63 -4.34
CA ARG A 277 19.51 1.28 -3.76
C ARG A 277 18.44 0.46 -4.45
N ASN A 278 18.70 -0.83 -4.61
CA ASN A 278 17.70 -1.81 -5.04
C ASN A 278 16.74 -2.15 -3.89
N LEU A 279 15.57 -2.68 -4.22
CA LEU A 279 14.53 -3.13 -3.27
C LEU A 279 14.86 -4.46 -2.58
N VAL A 280 15.88 -5.18 -3.08
CA VAL A 280 16.28 -6.52 -2.60
C VAL A 280 17.37 -6.40 -1.54
#